data_154ba0b81fec3ee87946ff5d804a71b9
#
_entry.id   154ba0b81fec3ee87946ff5d804a71b9
#
_cell.length_a   1.000
_cell.length_b   1.000
_cell.length_c   1.000
_cell.angle_alpha   90.00
_cell.angle_beta   90.00
_cell.angle_gamma   90.00
#
_symmetry.space_group_name_H-M   'P 1'
#
loop_
_entity.id
_entity.type
_entity.pdbx_description
1 polymer ?
#
loop_
_entity_poly.entity_id
_entity_poly.type
_entity_poly.pdbx_seq_one_letter_code
_entity_poly.pdbx_strand_id
1 'polypeptide(L)'
;MKMKKFIALLTVAGMTATMAVGCGSSSNETSDNAADTNTESSDSSLSGTITAAGSSALKPLADDAADSFLNDHPDVSITIDAGGSGEGLKQVSEGTVDIGNSDVAAEDKLDETAAKELVDHQVCVVTMAPIVNKDVAEAGVKSLTKEQLISIFTGKTTNWKDVGGPDENIVLVTRPESSGTRATFQKYALDGNEEASNTSMETDDSGVLLTNVRSTNGAIGYVALSYLTGDAGVETVAIDDVEPTLENTYSGKYPVWTFEHMYTKGEPNEVTKAFLDYITGDEYGDQMEKLGYGVASKMTVTEH
;
A
#
# COMPACT_ATOMS: atom_id res chain seq x y z
N MET A 1 -18.22 49.28 -3.67
CA MET A 1 -17.27 50.36 -4.03
C MET A 1 -16.20 49.78 -4.96
N LYS A 2 -16.38 50.14 -6.23
CA LYS A 2 -15.46 50.25 -7.41
C LYS A 2 -14.32 49.21 -7.63
N MET A 3 -14.54 48.45 -8.67
CA MET A 3 -13.58 47.75 -9.55
C MET A 3 -12.35 48.58 -9.92
N LYS A 4 -11.20 47.95 -10.08
CA LYS A 4 -10.21 48.37 -11.08
C LYS A 4 -9.62 47.14 -11.78
N LYS A 5 -9.98 46.98 -13.06
CA LYS A 5 -9.32 46.13 -14.04
C LYS A 5 -8.01 46.79 -14.46
N PHE A 6 -6.96 46.00 -14.62
CA PHE A 6 -5.81 46.39 -15.45
C PHE A 6 -5.59 45.33 -16.52
N ILE A 7 -5.83 45.77 -17.75
CA ILE A 7 -5.43 45.12 -18.99
C ILE A 7 -4.06 45.71 -19.35
N ALA A 8 -3.09 44.87 -19.65
CA ALA A 8 -1.87 45.29 -20.36
C ALA A 8 -1.63 44.34 -21.54
N LEU A 9 -1.77 44.91 -22.71
CA LEU A 9 -1.51 44.40 -24.05
C LEU A 9 -0.11 44.89 -24.45
N LEU A 10 0.74 44.04 -25.08
CA LEU A 10 1.83 44.44 -26.01
C LEU A 10 2.54 43.17 -26.48
N THR A 11 2.50 42.87 -27.67
CA THR A 11 3.01 43.20 -29.03
C THR A 11 4.10 42.20 -29.47
N VAL A 12 3.77 41.65 -30.62
CA VAL A 12 4.57 40.83 -31.53
C VAL A 12 5.77 41.61 -32.10
N ALA A 13 6.91 40.92 -32.21
CA ALA A 13 7.92 41.28 -33.20
C ALA A 13 8.59 40.02 -33.72
N GLY A 14 8.33 39.73 -34.97
CA GLY A 14 9.00 38.70 -35.73
C GLY A 14 10.37 39.17 -36.24
N MET A 15 11.27 38.24 -36.48
CA MET A 15 12.40 38.41 -37.36
C MET A 15 12.70 37.11 -38.10
N THR A 16 12.51 37.22 -39.42
CA THR A 16 12.95 36.30 -40.47
C THR A 16 14.36 36.63 -40.91
N ALA A 17 15.21 35.67 -41.19
CA ALA A 17 16.32 35.66 -42.18
C ALA A 17 17.00 34.30 -42.17
N THR A 18 17.17 33.62 -43.14
CA THR A 18 17.49 33.55 -44.57
C THR A 18 18.45 32.39 -44.79
N MET A 19 18.15 31.62 -45.81
CA MET A 19 18.88 30.47 -46.37
C MET A 19 20.30 30.81 -46.83
N ALA A 20 21.23 29.83 -46.75
CA ALA A 20 22.33 29.69 -47.68
C ALA A 20 22.51 28.23 -48.08
N VAL A 21 22.23 28.00 -49.36
CA VAL A 21 22.50 26.78 -50.11
C VAL A 21 23.96 26.84 -50.56
N GLY A 22 24.71 25.73 -50.37
CA GLY A 22 26.04 25.55 -50.92
C GLY A 22 26.19 24.12 -51.43
N CYS A 23 25.96 23.94 -52.73
CA CYS A 23 26.36 22.75 -53.50
C CYS A 23 27.84 22.81 -53.83
N GLY A 24 28.53 21.69 -53.71
CA GLY A 24 29.91 21.48 -54.25
C GLY A 24 30.18 20.00 -54.44
N SER A 25 30.28 19.61 -55.69
CA SER A 25 30.47 18.25 -56.23
C SER A 25 31.91 17.74 -56.20
N SER A 26 32.03 16.39 -56.19
CA SER A 26 33.01 15.49 -56.78
C SER A 26 34.40 15.28 -56.10
N SER A 27 34.75 14.11 -55.70
CA SER A 27 35.27 12.97 -56.46
C SER A 27 35.87 11.90 -55.53
N ASN A 28 35.57 10.69 -55.90
CA ASN A 28 36.17 9.37 -55.63
C ASN A 28 37.53 9.33 -54.94
N GLU A 29 37.66 8.49 -53.89
CA GLU A 29 38.50 7.29 -53.91
C GLU A 29 38.29 6.41 -52.68
N THR A 30 38.29 5.11 -52.95
CA THR A 30 38.20 3.94 -52.12
C THR A 30 39.30 3.86 -51.04
N SER A 31 38.95 3.49 -49.79
CA SER A 31 39.73 2.48 -49.03
C SER A 31 39.02 2.05 -47.75
N ASP A 32 39.05 0.78 -47.56
CA ASP A 32 38.59 -0.12 -46.53
C ASP A 32 38.65 0.32 -45.07
N ASN A 33 37.60 -0.16 -44.38
CA ASN A 33 37.71 -0.88 -43.10
C ASN A 33 37.71 -0.06 -41.81
N ALA A 34 36.59 -0.09 -41.14
CA ALA A 34 36.39 -0.54 -39.76
C ALA A 34 34.95 -0.21 -39.37
N ALA A 35 34.14 -1.23 -39.26
CA ALA A 35 32.86 -1.11 -38.57
C ALA A 35 33.16 -0.86 -37.10
N ASP A 36 33.14 0.43 -36.72
CA ASP A 36 32.98 0.85 -35.35
C ASP A 36 31.47 0.89 -35.09
N THR A 37 30.95 -0.26 -34.65
CA THR A 37 29.64 -0.34 -34.06
C THR A 37 29.73 0.42 -32.72
N ASN A 38 29.62 1.73 -32.83
CA ASN A 38 29.28 2.55 -31.70
C ASN A 38 27.83 2.16 -31.33
N THR A 39 27.71 1.16 -30.45
CA THR A 39 26.50 0.93 -29.68
C THR A 39 26.44 2.10 -28.74
N GLU A 40 25.86 3.21 -29.21
CA GLU A 40 25.28 4.18 -28.28
C GLU A 40 24.25 3.39 -27.46
N SER A 41 24.64 2.94 -26.28
CA SER A 41 23.69 2.75 -25.21
C SER A 41 23.07 4.12 -25.01
N SER A 42 21.92 4.36 -25.61
CA SER A 42 21.02 5.42 -25.20
C SER A 42 20.64 5.10 -23.77
N ASP A 43 21.36 5.71 -22.83
CA ASP A 43 20.94 5.86 -21.45
C ASP A 43 19.74 6.81 -21.50
N SER A 44 18.60 6.30 -22.00
CA SER A 44 17.34 7.02 -21.96
C SER A 44 16.93 6.99 -20.51
N SER A 45 17.10 8.12 -19.80
CA SER A 45 16.59 8.27 -18.45
C SER A 45 15.10 7.88 -18.43
N LEU A 46 14.75 6.97 -17.51
CA LEU A 46 13.36 6.55 -17.34
C LEU A 46 12.52 7.78 -16.95
N SER A 47 11.39 7.97 -17.62
CA SER A 47 10.51 9.13 -17.40
C SER A 47 9.04 8.75 -17.56
N GLY A 48 8.16 9.44 -16.86
CA GLY A 48 6.73 9.19 -16.93
C GLY A 48 6.01 9.44 -15.62
N THR A 49 4.74 9.05 -15.58
CA THR A 49 3.90 9.21 -14.40
C THR A 49 3.33 7.84 -14.02
N ILE A 50 3.31 7.53 -12.72
CA ILE A 50 2.66 6.37 -12.13
C ILE A 50 1.61 6.87 -11.15
N THR A 51 0.39 6.36 -11.28
CA THR A 51 -0.70 6.57 -10.32
C THR A 51 -1.06 5.24 -9.67
N ALA A 52 -1.11 5.22 -8.35
CA ALA A 52 -1.50 4.05 -7.57
C ALA A 52 -2.57 4.41 -6.55
N ALA A 53 -3.50 3.51 -6.31
CA ALA A 53 -4.52 3.69 -5.27
C ALA A 53 -4.87 2.36 -4.61
N GLY A 54 -5.40 2.39 -3.38
CA GLY A 54 -5.97 1.21 -2.76
C GLY A 54 -5.56 0.97 -1.32
N SER A 55 -4.97 -0.20 -1.03
CA SER A 55 -4.61 -0.61 0.32
C SER A 55 -3.86 0.47 1.10
N SER A 56 -4.46 0.90 2.23
CA SER A 56 -3.76 1.76 3.17
C SER A 56 -2.74 0.99 4.02
N ALA A 57 -2.84 -0.34 4.09
CA ALA A 57 -1.86 -1.16 4.78
C ALA A 57 -0.54 -1.25 4.00
N LEU A 58 -0.60 -1.27 2.66
CA LEU A 58 0.58 -1.25 1.79
C LEU A 58 1.22 0.14 1.64
N LYS A 59 0.44 1.21 1.88
CA LYS A 59 0.87 2.59 1.59
C LYS A 59 2.24 2.96 2.17
N PRO A 60 2.60 2.68 3.44
CA PRO A 60 3.92 3.04 3.96
C PRO A 60 5.09 2.41 3.18
N LEU A 61 4.94 1.18 2.70
CA LEU A 61 5.95 0.53 1.86
C LEU A 61 6.03 1.16 0.47
N ALA A 62 4.87 1.38 -0.13
CA ALA A 62 4.78 1.96 -1.46
C ALA A 62 5.33 3.40 -1.51
N ASP A 63 5.06 4.22 -0.47
CA ASP A 63 5.61 5.57 -0.33
C ASP A 63 7.15 5.54 -0.17
N ASP A 64 7.71 4.69 0.70
CA ASP A 64 9.16 4.54 0.90
C ASP A 64 9.87 4.05 -0.37
N ALA A 65 9.24 3.08 -1.07
CA ALA A 65 9.77 2.59 -2.35
C ALA A 65 9.73 3.68 -3.43
N ALA A 66 8.64 4.45 -3.49
CA ALA A 66 8.53 5.56 -4.43
C ALA A 66 9.58 6.64 -4.16
N ASP A 67 9.75 7.07 -2.91
CA ASP A 67 10.75 8.06 -2.53
C ASP A 67 12.16 7.61 -2.91
N SER A 68 12.47 6.33 -2.66
CA SER A 68 13.77 5.74 -3.01
C SER A 68 13.96 5.62 -4.52
N PHE A 69 12.95 5.15 -5.25
CA PHE A 69 12.97 5.01 -6.71
C PHE A 69 13.15 6.35 -7.43
N LEU A 70 12.49 7.41 -6.94
CA LEU A 70 12.59 8.76 -7.51
C LEU A 70 13.97 9.40 -7.32
N ASN A 71 14.78 8.96 -6.36
CA ASN A 71 16.16 9.43 -6.23
C ASN A 71 17.02 9.01 -7.42
N ASP A 72 16.76 7.80 -7.96
CA ASP A 72 17.48 7.26 -9.12
C ASP A 72 16.82 7.64 -10.46
N HIS A 73 15.53 8.01 -10.43
CA HIS A 73 14.71 8.33 -11.60
C HIS A 73 14.00 9.69 -11.47
N PRO A 74 14.73 10.81 -11.47
CA PRO A 74 14.17 12.16 -11.18
C PRO A 74 13.17 12.68 -12.21
N ASP A 75 13.11 12.08 -13.40
CA ASP A 75 12.14 12.43 -14.45
C ASP A 75 10.83 11.61 -14.35
N VAL A 76 10.69 10.78 -13.32
CA VAL A 76 9.46 10.04 -13.00
C VAL A 76 8.65 10.80 -11.96
N SER A 77 7.33 10.67 -12.00
CA SER A 77 6.40 11.15 -10.98
C SER A 77 5.53 10.00 -10.50
N ILE A 78 5.44 9.79 -9.19
CA ILE A 78 4.63 8.73 -8.57
C ILE A 78 3.64 9.37 -7.60
N THR A 79 2.37 8.98 -7.69
CA THR A 79 1.32 9.39 -6.75
C THR A 79 0.64 8.14 -6.20
N ILE A 80 0.53 8.04 -4.87
CA ILE A 80 -0.04 6.89 -4.17
C ILE A 80 -1.13 7.35 -3.21
N ASP A 81 -2.37 6.96 -3.49
CA ASP A 81 -3.53 7.30 -2.69
C ASP A 81 -4.03 6.08 -1.89
N ALA A 82 -4.44 6.32 -0.63
CA ALA A 82 -5.16 5.34 0.16
C ALA A 82 -6.66 5.40 -0.13
N GLY A 83 -7.38 4.30 0.05
CA GLY A 83 -8.83 4.25 -0.18
C GLY A 83 -9.42 2.85 0.02
N GLY A 84 -8.57 1.91 0.50
CA GLY A 84 -8.91 0.50 0.69
C GLY A 84 -8.77 -0.34 -0.58
N SER A 85 -8.55 -1.63 -0.38
CA SER A 85 -8.27 -2.60 -1.45
C SER A 85 -9.38 -2.65 -2.52
N GLY A 86 -10.64 -2.60 -2.11
CA GLY A 86 -11.77 -2.60 -3.05
C GLY A 86 -11.79 -1.40 -3.98
N GLU A 87 -11.44 -0.21 -3.48
CA GLU A 87 -11.35 0.99 -4.31
C GLU A 87 -10.15 0.91 -5.28
N GLY A 88 -8.98 0.45 -4.79
CA GLY A 88 -7.80 0.26 -5.64
C GLY A 88 -8.04 -0.72 -6.78
N LEU A 89 -8.61 -1.87 -6.47
CA LEU A 89 -8.97 -2.89 -7.47
C LEU A 89 -9.98 -2.36 -8.49
N LYS A 90 -10.99 -1.63 -8.04
CA LYS A 90 -11.97 -1.00 -8.92
C LYS A 90 -11.30 0.01 -9.85
N GLN A 91 -10.50 0.93 -9.32
CA GLN A 91 -9.86 1.97 -10.10
C GLN A 91 -8.89 1.41 -11.16
N VAL A 92 -8.08 0.41 -10.81
CA VAL A 92 -7.19 -0.23 -11.80
C VAL A 92 -7.97 -1.02 -12.83
N SER A 93 -9.06 -1.69 -12.48
CA SER A 93 -9.91 -2.41 -13.44
C SER A 93 -10.59 -1.46 -14.43
N GLU A 94 -10.95 -0.25 -13.99
CA GLU A 94 -11.50 0.83 -14.83
C GLU A 94 -10.41 1.56 -15.63
N GLY A 95 -9.11 1.34 -15.32
CA GLY A 95 -7.98 2.02 -15.96
C GLY A 95 -7.83 3.50 -15.55
N THR A 96 -8.33 3.87 -14.37
CA THR A 96 -8.22 5.24 -13.83
C THR A 96 -6.94 5.45 -13.03
N VAL A 97 -6.28 4.36 -12.61
CA VAL A 97 -4.93 4.33 -12.05
C VAL A 97 -4.10 3.26 -12.75
N ASP A 98 -2.78 3.39 -12.69
CA ASP A 98 -1.84 2.43 -13.27
C ASP A 98 -1.68 1.19 -12.40
N ILE A 99 -1.76 1.37 -11.06
CA ILE A 99 -1.58 0.30 -10.06
C ILE A 99 -2.74 0.33 -9.05
N GLY A 100 -3.35 -0.83 -8.82
CA GLY A 100 -4.32 -1.07 -7.75
C GLY A 100 -3.68 -1.85 -6.60
N ASN A 101 -3.55 -1.23 -5.43
CA ASN A 101 -2.98 -1.85 -4.23
C ASN A 101 -4.04 -2.63 -3.46
N SER A 102 -3.74 -3.87 -3.04
CA SER A 102 -4.72 -4.72 -2.37
C SER A 102 -4.11 -5.71 -1.39
N ASP A 103 -4.76 -5.85 -0.21
CA ASP A 103 -4.49 -6.88 0.80
C ASP A 103 -5.18 -8.22 0.48
N VAL A 104 -5.97 -8.28 -0.59
CA VAL A 104 -6.75 -9.46 -0.97
C VAL A 104 -6.68 -9.69 -2.48
N ALA A 105 -6.98 -10.91 -2.91
CA ALA A 105 -7.05 -11.25 -4.32
C ALA A 105 -8.12 -10.41 -5.05
N ALA A 106 -7.89 -10.14 -6.34
CA ALA A 106 -8.82 -9.35 -7.15
C ALA A 106 -10.22 -9.99 -7.22
N GLU A 107 -10.27 -11.30 -7.24
CA GLU A 107 -11.49 -12.10 -7.28
C GLU A 107 -12.37 -11.95 -6.04
N ASP A 108 -11.80 -11.54 -4.91
CA ASP A 108 -12.53 -11.30 -3.66
C ASP A 108 -13.36 -10.00 -3.68
N LYS A 109 -13.05 -9.09 -4.60
CA LYS A 109 -13.66 -7.75 -4.67
C LYS A 109 -14.26 -7.40 -6.03
N LEU A 110 -13.85 -8.06 -7.10
CA LEU A 110 -14.30 -7.81 -8.47
C LEU A 110 -15.07 -9.02 -9.02
N ASP A 111 -15.86 -8.78 -10.06
CA ASP A 111 -16.41 -9.88 -10.83
C ASP A 111 -15.30 -10.62 -11.62
N GLU A 112 -15.58 -11.87 -11.99
CA GLU A 112 -14.61 -12.76 -12.65
C GLU A 112 -14.04 -12.18 -13.95
N THR A 113 -14.83 -11.38 -14.67
CA THR A 113 -14.37 -10.77 -15.93
C THR A 113 -13.35 -9.67 -15.68
N ALA A 114 -13.66 -8.77 -14.76
CA ALA A 114 -12.77 -7.66 -14.39
C ALA A 114 -11.48 -8.18 -13.73
N ALA A 115 -11.58 -9.17 -12.83
CA ALA A 115 -10.41 -9.74 -12.17
C ALA A 115 -9.43 -10.40 -13.15
N LYS A 116 -9.93 -11.09 -14.19
CA LYS A 116 -9.10 -11.74 -15.22
C LYS A 116 -8.32 -10.78 -16.12
N GLU A 117 -8.74 -9.52 -16.21
CA GLU A 117 -8.01 -8.50 -16.97
C GLU A 117 -6.80 -7.94 -16.20
N LEU A 118 -6.69 -8.25 -14.91
CA LEU A 118 -5.63 -7.76 -14.05
C LEU A 118 -4.45 -8.73 -14.00
N VAL A 119 -3.25 -8.16 -13.96
CA VAL A 119 -1.99 -8.87 -13.72
C VAL A 119 -1.61 -8.65 -12.26
N ASP A 120 -1.38 -9.71 -11.53
CA ASP A 120 -1.01 -9.70 -10.12
C ASP A 120 0.51 -9.61 -9.96
N HIS A 121 0.95 -8.64 -9.18
CA HIS A 121 2.34 -8.49 -8.72
C HIS A 121 2.34 -8.61 -7.20
N GLN A 122 2.63 -9.82 -6.69
CA GLN A 122 2.75 -10.05 -5.26
C GLN A 122 3.99 -9.33 -4.71
N VAL A 123 3.81 -8.43 -3.73
CA VAL A 123 4.87 -7.53 -3.26
C VAL A 123 5.53 -8.05 -1.98
N CYS A 124 4.73 -8.23 -0.93
CA CYS A 124 5.24 -8.56 0.41
C CYS A 124 4.21 -9.35 1.21
N VAL A 125 4.57 -9.68 2.46
CA VAL A 125 3.64 -10.21 3.45
C VAL A 125 3.27 -9.10 4.42
N VAL A 126 1.98 -8.93 4.68
CA VAL A 126 1.47 -8.03 5.71
C VAL A 126 0.91 -8.83 6.87
N THR A 127 1.28 -8.45 8.08
CA THR A 127 0.75 -9.00 9.33
C THR A 127 -0.18 -7.97 9.95
N MET A 128 -1.42 -8.36 10.26
CA MET A 128 -2.43 -7.50 10.89
C MET A 128 -2.48 -7.79 12.38
N ALA A 129 -2.33 -6.77 13.22
CA ALA A 129 -2.34 -6.90 14.66
C ALA A 129 -3.57 -6.23 15.27
N PRO A 130 -4.30 -6.86 16.21
CA PRO A 130 -5.22 -6.15 17.07
C PRO A 130 -4.42 -5.18 17.93
N ILE A 131 -4.95 -3.97 18.08
CA ILE A 131 -4.34 -2.90 18.88
C ILE A 131 -5.35 -2.34 19.86
N VAL A 132 -4.88 -1.98 21.04
CA VAL A 132 -5.69 -1.36 22.08
C VAL A 132 -5.10 -0.04 22.54
N ASN A 133 -5.95 0.83 23.09
CA ASN A 133 -5.50 2.02 23.80
C ASN A 133 -4.57 1.63 24.97
N LYS A 134 -3.57 2.47 25.29
CA LYS A 134 -2.58 2.20 26.35
C LYS A 134 -3.23 1.90 27.70
N ASP A 135 -4.32 2.58 28.05
CA ASP A 135 -5.01 2.37 29.33
C ASP A 135 -5.52 0.92 29.49
N VAL A 136 -6.04 0.34 28.40
CA VAL A 136 -6.48 -1.08 28.36
C VAL A 136 -5.32 -2.04 28.56
N ALA A 137 -4.22 -1.79 27.86
CA ALA A 137 -3.02 -2.64 27.96
C ALA A 137 -2.35 -2.56 29.35
N GLU A 138 -2.25 -1.35 29.92
CA GLU A 138 -1.73 -1.10 31.27
C GLU A 138 -2.60 -1.76 32.35
N ALA A 139 -3.90 -1.87 32.11
CA ALA A 139 -4.83 -2.61 32.96
C ALA A 139 -4.75 -4.13 32.82
N GLY A 140 -3.85 -4.65 31.96
CA GLY A 140 -3.49 -6.06 31.87
C GLY A 140 -3.98 -6.82 30.64
N VAL A 141 -4.69 -6.19 29.70
CA VAL A 141 -5.13 -6.83 28.44
C VAL A 141 -3.97 -6.88 27.45
N LYS A 142 -3.22 -7.97 27.45
CA LYS A 142 -2.07 -8.20 26.56
C LYS A 142 -2.26 -9.36 25.59
N SER A 143 -3.20 -10.24 25.87
CA SER A 143 -3.58 -11.38 25.03
C SER A 143 -5.08 -11.57 25.11
N LEU A 144 -5.69 -11.92 23.99
CA LEU A 144 -7.09 -12.32 23.90
C LEU A 144 -7.16 -13.66 23.17
N THR A 145 -8.06 -14.55 23.62
CA THR A 145 -8.33 -15.72 22.79
C THR A 145 -9.08 -15.33 21.54
N LYS A 146 -9.02 -16.17 20.54
CA LYS A 146 -9.76 -15.96 19.29
C LYS A 146 -11.28 -15.80 19.55
N GLU A 147 -11.84 -16.60 20.47
CA GLU A 147 -13.24 -16.50 20.87
C GLU A 147 -13.55 -15.15 21.54
N GLN A 148 -12.62 -14.62 22.36
CA GLN A 148 -12.79 -13.31 22.97
C GLN A 148 -12.76 -12.21 21.92
N LEU A 149 -11.84 -12.27 20.95
CA LEU A 149 -11.82 -11.34 19.80
C LEU A 149 -13.12 -11.38 19.02
N ILE A 150 -13.61 -12.58 18.65
CA ILE A 150 -14.89 -12.75 17.96
C ILE A 150 -16.03 -12.13 18.79
N SER A 151 -16.06 -12.40 20.10
CA SER A 151 -17.12 -11.86 20.97
C SER A 151 -17.08 -10.33 21.06
N ILE A 152 -15.89 -9.73 21.12
CA ILE A 152 -15.67 -8.28 21.13
C ILE A 152 -16.10 -7.68 19.80
N PHE A 153 -15.52 -8.12 18.69
CA PHE A 153 -15.76 -7.50 17.38
C PHE A 153 -17.18 -7.74 16.85
N THR A 154 -17.86 -8.80 17.26
CA THR A 154 -19.28 -8.99 16.96
C THR A 154 -20.23 -8.22 17.90
N GLY A 155 -19.69 -7.46 18.87
CA GLY A 155 -20.45 -6.64 19.80
C GLY A 155 -21.20 -7.43 20.90
N LYS A 156 -20.87 -8.72 21.08
CA LYS A 156 -21.43 -9.55 22.18
C LYS A 156 -20.80 -9.21 23.52
N THR A 157 -19.50 -8.95 23.56
CA THR A 157 -18.77 -8.45 24.72
C THR A 157 -18.56 -6.95 24.55
N THR A 158 -19.08 -6.16 25.50
CA THR A 158 -19.07 -4.70 25.43
C THR A 158 -18.35 -4.03 26.58
N ASN A 159 -17.79 -4.82 27.51
CA ASN A 159 -16.99 -4.31 28.62
C ASN A 159 -15.74 -5.15 28.81
N TRP A 160 -14.60 -4.48 29.00
CA TRP A 160 -13.30 -5.12 29.15
C TRP A 160 -13.21 -6.08 30.34
N LYS A 161 -13.97 -5.85 31.43
CA LYS A 161 -13.97 -6.76 32.59
C LYS A 161 -14.41 -8.20 32.25
N ASP A 162 -15.22 -8.35 31.20
CA ASP A 162 -15.76 -9.66 30.80
C ASP A 162 -14.66 -10.53 30.15
N VAL A 163 -13.52 -9.92 29.79
CA VAL A 163 -12.33 -10.59 29.22
C VAL A 163 -11.07 -10.38 30.08
N GLY A 164 -11.23 -9.97 31.34
CA GLY A 164 -10.13 -9.84 32.29
C GLY A 164 -9.47 -8.47 32.35
N GLY A 165 -10.03 -7.49 31.66
CA GLY A 165 -9.59 -6.10 31.68
C GLY A 165 -10.28 -5.22 32.73
N PRO A 166 -10.18 -3.88 32.60
CA PRO A 166 -10.81 -2.92 33.52
C PRO A 166 -12.33 -2.91 33.38
N ASP A 167 -13.05 -2.37 34.39
CA ASP A 167 -14.49 -2.12 34.25
C ASP A 167 -14.72 -0.88 33.40
N GLU A 168 -14.57 -1.03 32.09
CA GLU A 168 -14.64 0.01 31.06
C GLU A 168 -15.33 -0.53 29.81
N ASN A 169 -16.11 0.33 29.14
CA ASN A 169 -16.77 -0.06 27.90
C ASN A 169 -15.76 -0.22 26.76
N ILE A 170 -15.94 -1.25 25.95
CA ILE A 170 -15.18 -1.47 24.73
C ILE A 170 -15.69 -0.52 23.64
N VAL A 171 -14.77 0.20 23.00
CA VAL A 171 -15.03 1.02 21.80
C VAL A 171 -14.37 0.37 20.60
N LEU A 172 -15.18 -0.11 19.67
CA LEU A 172 -14.69 -0.72 18.43
C LEU A 172 -14.27 0.36 17.43
N VAL A 173 -13.10 0.24 16.86
CA VAL A 173 -12.65 1.04 15.71
C VAL A 173 -12.45 0.06 14.55
N THR A 174 -13.39 0.11 13.59
CA THR A 174 -13.53 -0.87 12.52
C THR A 174 -13.33 -0.23 11.15
N ARG A 175 -13.42 -1.03 10.11
CA ARG A 175 -13.23 -0.62 8.72
C ARG A 175 -14.46 -0.96 7.88
N PRO A 176 -14.70 -0.24 6.75
CA PRO A 176 -15.80 -0.56 5.84
C PRO A 176 -15.56 -1.89 5.11
N GLU A 177 -16.59 -2.41 4.46
CA GLU A 177 -16.52 -3.67 3.70
C GLU A 177 -15.56 -3.61 2.50
N SER A 178 -15.28 -2.41 1.99
CA SER A 178 -14.28 -2.18 0.93
C SER A 178 -12.84 -2.48 1.38
N SER A 179 -12.56 -2.43 2.69
CA SER A 179 -11.23 -2.65 3.25
C SER A 179 -10.76 -4.09 3.06
N GLY A 180 -9.56 -4.25 2.51
CA GLY A 180 -8.86 -5.54 2.46
C GLY A 180 -8.34 -5.95 3.83
N THR A 181 -7.85 -4.99 4.64
CA THR A 181 -7.42 -5.22 6.01
C THR A 181 -8.55 -5.80 6.87
N ARG A 182 -9.79 -5.27 6.72
CA ARG A 182 -10.98 -5.88 7.35
C ARG A 182 -11.21 -7.31 6.85
N ALA A 183 -11.17 -7.52 5.55
CA ALA A 183 -11.41 -8.85 4.97
C ALA A 183 -10.41 -9.88 5.52
N THR A 184 -9.13 -9.53 5.60
CA THR A 184 -8.07 -10.37 6.17
C THR A 184 -8.30 -10.61 7.66
N PHE A 185 -8.56 -9.56 8.45
CA PHE A 185 -8.80 -9.68 9.88
C PHE A 185 -10.06 -10.50 10.17
N GLN A 186 -11.15 -10.25 9.47
CA GLN A 186 -12.40 -10.99 9.58
C GLN A 186 -12.20 -12.48 9.27
N LYS A 187 -11.47 -12.79 8.21
CA LYS A 187 -11.23 -14.19 7.80
C LYS A 187 -10.40 -14.96 8.83
N TYR A 188 -9.31 -14.39 9.32
CA TYR A 188 -8.31 -15.12 10.09
C TYR A 188 -8.36 -14.89 11.60
N ALA A 189 -8.80 -13.69 12.05
CA ALA A 189 -8.97 -13.41 13.48
C ALA A 189 -10.39 -13.68 13.96
N LEU A 190 -11.40 -13.50 13.11
CA LEU A 190 -12.81 -13.60 13.49
C LEU A 190 -13.53 -14.82 12.89
N ASP A 191 -12.83 -15.77 12.27
CA ASP A 191 -13.40 -16.97 11.61
C ASP A 191 -14.55 -16.61 10.65
N GLY A 192 -14.46 -15.49 9.93
CA GLY A 192 -15.46 -15.01 9.01
C GLY A 192 -16.68 -14.33 9.65
N ASN A 193 -16.70 -14.15 10.98
CA ASN A 193 -17.79 -13.42 11.63
C ASN A 193 -17.72 -11.93 11.31
N GLU A 194 -18.90 -11.33 11.04
CA GLU A 194 -19.01 -9.90 10.72
C GLU A 194 -18.78 -9.02 11.95
N GLU A 195 -18.11 -7.89 11.73
CA GLU A 195 -17.92 -6.87 12.74
C GLU A 195 -19.22 -6.10 13.02
N ALA A 196 -19.41 -5.71 14.28
CA ALA A 196 -20.56 -4.89 14.68
C ALA A 196 -20.39 -3.46 14.15
N SER A 197 -21.20 -3.07 13.17
CA SER A 197 -21.11 -1.77 12.49
C SER A 197 -21.84 -0.61 13.21
N ASN A 198 -22.88 -0.92 13.99
CA ASN A 198 -23.74 0.10 14.60
C ASN A 198 -23.23 0.67 15.94
N THR A 199 -22.10 0.16 16.45
CA THR A 199 -21.47 0.58 17.71
C THR A 199 -20.01 0.95 17.55
N SER A 200 -19.51 1.01 16.31
CA SER A 200 -18.11 1.23 15.97
C SER A 200 -17.85 2.63 15.42
N MET A 201 -16.60 3.06 15.56
CA MET A 201 -16.03 4.14 14.76
C MET A 201 -15.47 3.51 13.49
N GLU A 202 -15.98 3.88 12.32
CA GLU A 202 -15.56 3.30 11.06
C GLU A 202 -14.64 4.25 10.28
N THR A 203 -13.54 3.73 9.73
CA THR A 203 -12.64 4.48 8.84
C THR A 203 -11.91 3.55 7.88
N ASP A 204 -11.67 3.98 6.64
CA ASP A 204 -10.94 3.19 5.64
C ASP A 204 -9.43 3.49 5.60
N ASP A 205 -8.93 4.36 6.44
CA ASP A 205 -7.52 4.71 6.55
C ASP A 205 -6.88 4.12 7.81
N SER A 206 -5.76 3.39 7.65
CA SER A 206 -5.05 2.74 8.76
C SER A 206 -4.45 3.74 9.75
N GLY A 207 -3.95 4.89 9.27
CA GLY A 207 -3.38 5.94 10.13
C GLY A 207 -4.46 6.64 10.96
N VAL A 208 -5.65 6.85 10.38
CA VAL A 208 -6.82 7.37 11.08
C VAL A 208 -7.32 6.36 12.11
N LEU A 209 -7.39 5.06 11.77
CA LEU A 209 -7.75 4.00 12.71
C LEU A 209 -6.80 3.97 13.91
N LEU A 210 -5.49 3.96 13.68
CA LEU A 210 -4.48 4.04 14.73
C LEU A 210 -4.68 5.26 15.63
N THR A 211 -4.94 6.43 15.04
CA THR A 211 -5.19 7.67 15.78
C THR A 211 -6.44 7.57 16.63
N ASN A 212 -7.53 6.99 16.11
CA ASN A 212 -8.77 6.79 16.84
C ASN A 212 -8.59 5.85 18.04
N VAL A 213 -7.88 4.72 17.85
CA VAL A 213 -7.57 3.80 18.96
C VAL A 213 -6.71 4.50 20.01
N ARG A 214 -5.66 5.21 19.58
CA ARG A 214 -4.75 5.92 20.50
C ARG A 214 -5.45 6.97 21.34
N SER A 215 -6.42 7.70 20.77
CA SER A 215 -7.07 8.84 21.42
C SER A 215 -8.37 8.50 22.15
N THR A 216 -8.83 7.25 22.09
CA THR A 216 -10.13 6.84 22.66
C THR A 216 -9.91 5.80 23.75
N ASN A 217 -10.33 6.13 24.99
CA ASN A 217 -10.26 5.18 26.11
C ASN A 217 -11.13 3.97 25.83
N GLY A 218 -10.64 2.79 26.23
CA GLY A 218 -11.35 1.53 26.01
C GLY A 218 -11.38 1.07 24.55
N ALA A 219 -10.65 1.73 23.63
CA ALA A 219 -10.69 1.41 22.21
C ALA A 219 -9.87 0.17 21.85
N ILE A 220 -10.39 -0.59 20.88
CA ILE A 220 -9.72 -1.67 20.17
C ILE A 220 -9.98 -1.52 18.66
N GLY A 221 -8.96 -1.80 17.88
CA GLY A 221 -9.00 -1.88 16.42
C GLY A 221 -7.92 -2.82 15.92
N TYR A 222 -7.56 -2.71 14.64
CA TYR A 222 -6.49 -3.53 14.05
C TYR A 222 -5.80 -2.78 12.91
N VAL A 223 -4.48 -2.95 12.81
CA VAL A 223 -3.65 -2.36 11.74
C VAL A 223 -2.53 -3.31 11.34
N ALA A 224 -1.91 -3.03 10.20
CA ALA A 224 -0.67 -3.69 9.80
C ALA A 224 0.49 -3.29 10.72
N LEU A 225 1.45 -4.19 10.92
CA LEU A 225 2.65 -3.94 11.74
C LEU A 225 3.45 -2.73 11.27
N SER A 226 3.36 -2.37 10.01
CA SER A 226 4.00 -1.18 9.43
C SER A 226 3.60 0.13 10.12
N TYR A 227 2.40 0.20 10.68
CA TYR A 227 1.93 1.36 11.45
C TYR A 227 2.39 1.35 12.92
N LEU A 228 3.06 0.29 13.35
CA LEU A 228 3.47 0.07 14.73
C LEU A 228 4.99 0.15 14.90
N THR A 229 5.72 0.53 13.86
CA THR A 229 7.15 0.76 13.92
C THR A 229 7.43 2.00 14.78
N GLY A 230 8.28 1.86 15.82
CA GLY A 230 8.54 2.94 16.79
C GLY A 230 7.45 3.07 17.87
N ASP A 231 7.27 4.27 18.45
CA ASP A 231 6.21 4.53 19.46
C ASP A 231 4.92 4.95 18.77
N ALA A 232 4.07 3.99 18.46
CA ALA A 232 2.76 4.22 17.85
C ALA A 232 1.71 4.80 18.84
N GLY A 233 1.99 4.77 20.14
CA GLY A 233 1.09 5.27 21.18
C GLY A 233 -0.11 4.35 21.47
N VAL A 234 -0.06 3.12 21.01
CA VAL A 234 -1.00 2.01 21.26
C VAL A 234 -0.20 0.76 21.62
N GLU A 235 -0.88 -0.28 22.08
CA GLU A 235 -0.25 -1.58 22.35
C GLU A 235 -0.90 -2.67 21.49
N THR A 236 -0.09 -3.63 21.05
CA THR A 236 -0.59 -4.82 20.37
C THR A 236 -1.16 -5.82 21.37
N VAL A 237 -2.12 -6.62 20.92
CA VAL A 237 -2.69 -7.72 21.68
C VAL A 237 -2.35 -9.03 20.99
N ALA A 238 -1.78 -9.97 21.74
CA ALA A 238 -1.54 -11.32 21.24
C ALA A 238 -2.86 -12.06 21.00
N ILE A 239 -2.88 -12.98 20.05
CA ILE A 239 -4.01 -13.89 19.80
C ILE A 239 -3.61 -15.28 20.29
N ASP A 240 -4.38 -15.84 21.24
CA ASP A 240 -4.06 -17.15 21.85
C ASP A 240 -2.61 -17.24 22.35
N ASP A 241 -2.14 -16.16 23.00
CA ASP A 241 -0.77 -15.97 23.49
C ASP A 241 0.33 -15.95 22.42
N VAL A 242 -0.03 -15.81 21.13
CA VAL A 242 0.90 -15.62 20.03
C VAL A 242 0.98 -14.15 19.66
N GLU A 243 2.16 -13.56 19.83
CA GLU A 243 2.40 -12.15 19.50
C GLU A 243 2.44 -11.91 17.98
N PRO A 244 1.91 -10.75 17.49
CA PRO A 244 1.99 -10.36 16.10
C PRO A 244 3.41 -9.88 15.77
N THR A 245 4.27 -10.80 15.38
CA THR A 245 5.65 -10.52 14.98
C THR A 245 5.93 -11.14 13.62
N LEU A 246 6.90 -10.58 12.87
CA LEU A 246 7.31 -11.16 11.58
C LEU A 246 7.82 -12.60 11.76
N GLU A 247 8.54 -12.91 12.86
CA GLU A 247 9.01 -14.26 13.14
C GLU A 247 7.85 -15.26 13.31
N ASN A 248 6.82 -14.88 14.08
CA ASN A 248 5.64 -15.72 14.27
C ASN A 248 4.81 -15.83 12.99
N THR A 249 4.80 -14.79 12.17
CA THR A 249 4.17 -14.79 10.84
C THR A 249 4.91 -15.73 9.89
N TYR A 250 6.23 -15.60 9.76
CA TYR A 250 7.04 -16.47 8.90
C TYR A 250 6.91 -17.96 9.23
N SER A 251 6.77 -18.26 10.50
CA SER A 251 6.59 -19.63 10.98
C SER A 251 5.15 -20.16 10.90
N GLY A 252 4.18 -19.31 10.50
CA GLY A 252 2.76 -19.65 10.48
C GLY A 252 2.12 -19.78 11.87
N LYS A 253 2.81 -19.40 12.94
CA LYS A 253 2.25 -19.41 14.31
C LYS A 253 1.20 -18.32 14.50
N TYR A 254 1.50 -17.10 14.00
CA TYR A 254 0.54 -15.99 14.07
C TYR A 254 -0.45 -16.08 12.89
N PRO A 255 -1.77 -16.05 13.15
CA PRO A 255 -2.74 -16.43 12.12
C PRO A 255 -3.15 -15.29 11.18
N VAL A 256 -2.94 -14.01 11.56
CA VAL A 256 -3.54 -12.88 10.80
C VAL A 256 -2.50 -12.23 9.91
N TRP A 257 -2.34 -12.78 8.73
CA TRP A 257 -1.45 -12.28 7.69
C TRP A 257 -2.02 -12.54 6.30
N THR A 258 -1.51 -11.87 5.31
CA THR A 258 -1.81 -12.10 3.89
C THR A 258 -0.66 -11.59 3.03
N PHE A 259 -0.69 -11.89 1.73
CA PHE A 259 0.15 -11.21 0.76
C PHE A 259 -0.46 -9.87 0.39
N GLU A 260 0.39 -8.89 0.16
CA GLU A 260 0.05 -7.63 -0.47
C GLU A 260 0.31 -7.71 -1.96
N HIS A 261 -0.59 -7.15 -2.72
CA HIS A 261 -0.62 -7.20 -4.17
C HIS A 261 -0.64 -5.79 -4.77
N MET A 262 0.07 -5.61 -5.86
CA MET A 262 -0.06 -4.50 -6.79
C MET A 262 -0.60 -5.04 -8.10
N TYR A 263 -1.80 -4.63 -8.48
CA TYR A 263 -2.44 -5.07 -9.72
C TYR A 263 -2.27 -4.04 -10.82
N THR A 264 -2.00 -4.50 -12.06
CA THR A 264 -2.05 -3.67 -13.27
C THR A 264 -3.12 -4.18 -14.23
N LYS A 265 -3.72 -3.30 -15.03
CA LYS A 265 -4.65 -3.73 -16.08
C LYS A 265 -3.87 -4.15 -17.32
N GLY A 266 -3.70 -5.48 -17.49
CA GLY A 266 -2.79 -6.03 -18.48
C GLY A 266 -1.32 -5.73 -18.16
N GLU A 267 -0.44 -5.86 -19.16
CA GLU A 267 0.99 -5.62 -19.00
C GLU A 267 1.28 -4.15 -18.67
N PRO A 268 2.09 -3.86 -17.64
CA PRO A 268 2.44 -2.50 -17.27
C PRO A 268 3.33 -1.84 -18.33
N ASN A 269 3.23 -0.51 -18.45
CA ASN A 269 4.16 0.26 -19.25
C ASN A 269 5.58 0.21 -18.65
N GLU A 270 6.58 0.72 -19.38
CA GLU A 270 8.00 0.62 -19.00
C GLU A 270 8.29 1.22 -17.62
N VAL A 271 7.76 2.42 -17.32
CA VAL A 271 8.02 3.09 -16.04
C VAL A 271 7.31 2.39 -14.88
N THR A 272 6.08 1.94 -15.07
CA THR A 272 5.33 1.17 -14.07
C THR A 272 6.01 -0.17 -13.81
N LYS A 273 6.46 -0.86 -14.87
CA LYS A 273 7.19 -2.12 -14.74
C LYS A 273 8.48 -1.94 -13.95
N ALA A 274 9.26 -0.90 -14.24
CA ALA A 274 10.50 -0.64 -13.52
C ALA A 274 10.27 -0.39 -12.02
N PHE A 275 9.21 0.33 -11.66
CA PHE A 275 8.85 0.53 -10.25
C PHE A 275 8.41 -0.78 -9.58
N LEU A 276 7.60 -1.61 -10.26
CA LEU A 276 7.20 -2.92 -9.74
C LEU A 276 8.40 -3.85 -9.57
N ASP A 277 9.31 -3.89 -10.53
CA ASP A 277 10.55 -4.67 -10.44
C ASP A 277 11.43 -4.19 -9.27
N TYR A 278 11.46 -2.88 -8.99
CA TYR A 278 12.20 -2.31 -7.87
C TYR A 278 11.62 -2.73 -6.51
N ILE A 279 10.32 -2.52 -6.29
CA ILE A 279 9.69 -2.81 -4.99
C ILE A 279 9.62 -4.32 -4.69
N THR A 280 9.58 -5.18 -5.72
CA THR A 280 9.56 -6.65 -5.57
C THR A 280 10.95 -7.27 -5.60
N GLY A 281 12.00 -6.48 -5.85
CA GLY A 281 13.39 -6.95 -5.94
C GLY A 281 13.94 -7.40 -4.59
N ASP A 282 14.82 -8.39 -4.63
CA ASP A 282 15.45 -8.95 -3.42
C ASP A 282 16.23 -7.90 -2.60
N GLU A 283 16.79 -6.90 -3.27
CA GLU A 283 17.57 -5.82 -2.63
C GLU A 283 16.70 -4.93 -1.73
N TYR A 284 15.40 -4.85 -2.00
CA TYR A 284 14.45 -4.07 -1.18
C TYR A 284 13.94 -4.85 0.05
N GLY A 285 14.20 -6.16 0.15
CA GLY A 285 13.69 -7.02 1.21
C GLY A 285 14.09 -6.59 2.64
N ASP A 286 15.35 -6.16 2.84
CA ASP A 286 15.81 -5.68 4.15
C ASP A 286 15.10 -4.37 4.58
N GLN A 287 14.70 -3.55 3.61
CA GLN A 287 13.93 -2.33 3.87
C GLN A 287 12.48 -2.66 4.21
N MET A 288 11.87 -3.64 3.54
CA MET A 288 10.53 -4.13 3.89
C MET A 288 10.43 -4.51 5.36
N GLU A 289 11.38 -5.31 5.88
CA GLU A 289 11.35 -5.75 7.28
C GLU A 289 11.49 -4.59 8.28
N LYS A 290 12.32 -3.59 7.97
CA LYS A 290 12.44 -2.38 8.81
C LYS A 290 11.13 -1.58 8.87
N LEU A 291 10.34 -1.64 7.81
CA LEU A 291 9.04 -1.01 7.71
C LEU A 291 7.91 -1.89 8.29
N GLY A 292 8.22 -3.08 8.81
CA GLY A 292 7.25 -3.98 9.42
C GLY A 292 6.51 -4.90 8.46
N TYR A 293 7.03 -5.07 7.23
CA TYR A 293 6.50 -6.02 6.25
C TYR A 293 7.36 -7.26 6.16
N GLY A 294 6.74 -8.40 5.88
CA GLY A 294 7.44 -9.65 5.67
C GLY A 294 7.88 -9.83 4.22
N VAL A 295 9.04 -10.46 4.05
CA VAL A 295 9.55 -10.89 2.75
C VAL A 295 8.94 -12.23 2.39
N ALA A 296 8.25 -12.33 1.24
CA ALA A 296 7.50 -13.52 0.84
C ALA A 296 8.37 -14.80 0.81
N SER A 297 9.62 -14.70 0.35
CA SER A 297 10.55 -15.83 0.28
C SER A 297 11.01 -16.37 1.66
N LYS A 298 10.77 -15.63 2.75
CA LYS A 298 11.06 -16.07 4.12
C LYS A 298 9.91 -16.85 4.77
N MET A 299 8.72 -16.86 4.14
CA MET A 299 7.59 -17.64 4.63
C MET A 299 7.89 -19.14 4.59
N THR A 300 7.64 -19.82 5.71
CA THR A 300 7.73 -21.29 5.79
C THR A 300 6.39 -21.97 5.53
N VAL A 301 5.33 -21.17 5.43
CA VAL A 301 3.96 -21.57 5.09
C VAL A 301 3.47 -20.69 3.95
N THR A 302 2.72 -21.25 3.02
CA THR A 302 2.15 -20.52 1.86
C THR A 302 0.65 -20.37 1.95
N GLU A 303 0.02 -21.09 2.87
CA GLU A 303 -1.41 -21.10 3.13
C GLU A 303 -1.67 -21.13 4.63
N HIS A 304 -2.87 -20.69 5.05
CA HIS A 304 -3.35 -20.71 6.44
C HIS A 304 -3.93 -22.05 6.84
#